data_3ca006f40b4bf7a31975c60d910b9a08
#
_entry.id   3ca006f40b4bf7a31975c60d910b9a08
#
_cell.length_a   1.000
_cell.length_b   1.000
_cell.length_c   1.000
_cell.angle_alpha   90.00
_cell.angle_beta   90.00
_cell.angle_gamma   90.00
#
_symmetry.space_group_name_H-M   'P 1'
#
loop_
_entity.id
_entity.type
_entity.pdbx_description
1 polymer ?
#
loop_
_entity_poly.entity_id
_entity_poly.type
_entity_poly.pdbx_seq_one_letter_code
_entity_poly.pdbx_strand_id
1 'polypeptide(L)'
;MHQPDYRDGSGIMQMPWVFLHAIKDYYDMPWMMARHIGVKATFNITPTLIQQLKLYYVQPQASDRFLALWSVHPSSLAEEDRKWVIKICKSATAKTMFESSARYREHHTQEHF
;
A
#
# COMPACT_ATOMS: atom_id res chain seq x y z
N MET A 1 -4.73 -8.48 12.71
CA MET A 1 -4.59 -7.63 11.52
C MET A 1 -5.83 -6.74 11.41
N HIS A 2 -5.67 -5.45 11.45
CA HIS A 2 -6.76 -4.49 11.28
C HIS A 2 -6.22 -3.24 10.63
N GLN A 3 -7.05 -2.61 9.81
CA GLN A 3 -6.80 -1.32 9.19
C GLN A 3 -8.06 -0.47 9.31
N PRO A 4 -7.95 0.85 9.38
CA PRO A 4 -9.08 1.74 9.20
C PRO A 4 -9.80 1.46 7.88
N ASP A 5 -11.03 1.92 7.77
CA ASP A 5 -11.70 1.93 6.47
C ASP A 5 -11.20 3.13 5.66
N TYR A 6 -10.48 2.85 4.58
CA TYR A 6 -9.91 3.87 3.70
C TYR A 6 -10.83 4.23 2.54
N ARG A 7 -12.01 3.63 2.45
CA ARG A 7 -13.00 3.92 1.41
C ARG A 7 -13.66 5.29 1.64
N ASP A 8 -13.81 6.03 0.58
CA ASP A 8 -14.67 7.22 0.57
C ASP A 8 -16.15 6.86 0.38
N GLY A 9 -17.01 7.87 0.23
CA GLY A 9 -18.44 7.68 0.02
C GLY A 9 -18.83 6.94 -1.27
N SER A 10 -17.91 6.82 -2.23
CA SER A 10 -18.07 6.03 -3.46
C SER A 10 -17.56 4.59 -3.35
N GLY A 11 -16.93 4.25 -2.23
CA GLY A 11 -16.33 2.94 -1.99
C GLY A 11 -14.90 2.79 -2.52
N ILE A 12 -14.26 3.86 -2.98
CA ILE A 12 -12.91 3.88 -3.50
C ILE A 12 -11.91 4.16 -2.36
N MET A 13 -10.90 3.31 -2.24
CA MET A 13 -9.84 3.50 -1.26
C MET A 13 -8.95 4.69 -1.61
N GLN A 14 -8.80 5.58 -0.66
CA GLN A 14 -8.02 6.82 -0.81
C GLN A 14 -6.55 6.64 -0.41
N MET A 15 -6.17 5.50 0.15
CA MET A 15 -4.81 5.18 0.55
C MET A 15 -4.48 3.72 0.23
N PRO A 16 -3.28 3.41 -0.28
CA PRO A 16 -2.91 2.07 -0.73
C PRO A 16 -2.49 1.12 0.40
N TRP A 17 -2.70 1.51 1.66
CA TRP A 17 -2.11 0.79 2.80
C TRP A 17 -2.60 -0.64 2.93
N VAL A 18 -3.88 -0.91 2.69
CA VAL A 18 -4.41 -2.28 2.71
C VAL A 18 -3.74 -3.14 1.64
N PHE A 19 -3.56 -2.61 0.43
CA PHE A 19 -2.87 -3.31 -0.65
C PHE A 19 -1.42 -3.62 -0.29
N LEU A 20 -0.66 -2.63 0.17
CA LEU A 20 0.76 -2.79 0.50
C LEU A 20 0.98 -3.81 1.62
N HIS A 21 0.13 -3.81 2.65
CA HIS A 21 0.18 -4.82 3.69
C HIS A 21 -0.28 -6.21 3.21
N ALA A 22 -1.25 -6.26 2.29
CA ALA A 22 -1.76 -7.53 1.76
C ALA A 22 -0.70 -8.30 0.97
N ILE A 23 0.08 -7.61 0.14
CA ILE A 23 1.12 -8.25 -0.70
C ILE A 23 2.38 -8.62 0.07
N LYS A 24 2.52 -8.20 1.32
CA LYS A 24 3.69 -8.47 2.15
C LYS A 24 3.31 -9.00 3.54
N ASP A 25 3.03 -8.12 4.47
CA ASP A 25 2.96 -8.47 5.91
C ASP A 25 1.89 -9.52 6.22
N TYR A 26 0.73 -9.43 5.59
CA TYR A 26 -0.35 -10.39 5.82
C TYR A 26 -0.08 -11.77 5.23
N TYR A 27 0.75 -11.84 4.21
CA TYR A 27 1.23 -13.08 3.63
C TYR A 27 2.45 -13.63 4.39
N ASP A 28 3.44 -12.79 4.69
CA ASP A 28 4.71 -13.18 5.30
C ASP A 28 4.49 -13.86 6.67
N MET A 29 3.58 -13.32 7.48
CA MET A 29 3.34 -13.86 8.83
C MET A 29 2.87 -15.33 8.81
N PRO A 30 1.78 -15.72 8.15
CA PRO A 30 1.38 -17.12 8.08
C PRO A 30 2.38 -17.99 7.33
N TRP A 31 3.07 -17.47 6.33
CA TRP A 31 4.11 -18.19 5.60
C TRP A 31 5.31 -18.54 6.49
N MET A 32 5.76 -17.62 7.32
CA MET A 32 6.84 -17.87 8.30
C MET A 32 6.36 -18.87 9.35
N MET A 33 5.16 -18.73 9.86
CA MET A 33 4.58 -19.65 10.84
C MET A 33 4.48 -21.08 10.33
N ALA A 34 4.10 -21.28 9.07
CA ALA A 34 4.00 -22.60 8.45
C ALA A 34 5.33 -23.36 8.40
N ARG A 35 6.47 -22.70 8.53
CA ARG A 35 7.81 -23.28 8.55
C ARG A 35 8.29 -23.65 9.95
N HIS A 36 7.58 -23.25 10.98
CA HIS A 36 7.98 -23.47 12.38
C HIS A 36 6.92 -24.27 13.14
N ILE A 37 6.95 -25.61 13.00
CA ILE A 37 5.95 -26.54 13.52
C ILE A 37 5.69 -26.38 15.03
N GLY A 38 6.70 -25.96 15.80
CA GLY A 38 6.60 -25.76 17.25
C GLY A 38 5.97 -24.43 17.67
N VAL A 39 5.75 -23.50 16.73
CA VAL A 39 5.23 -22.16 17.01
C VAL A 39 3.75 -22.08 16.63
N LYS A 40 2.94 -21.54 17.54
CA LYS A 40 1.51 -21.31 17.30
C LYS A 40 1.20 -19.83 17.48
N ALA A 41 0.36 -19.28 16.60
CA ALA A 41 -0.15 -17.91 16.71
C ALA A 41 -1.62 -17.84 16.31
N THR A 42 -2.31 -16.86 16.90
CA THR A 42 -3.69 -16.54 16.52
C THR A 42 -3.67 -15.22 15.76
N PHE A 43 -4.27 -15.21 14.57
CA PHE A 43 -4.40 -14.01 13.75
C PHE A 43 -5.84 -13.49 13.84
N ASN A 44 -5.99 -12.26 14.33
CA ASN A 44 -7.27 -11.56 14.28
C ASN A 44 -7.34 -10.75 12.97
N ILE A 45 -8.42 -10.94 12.21
CA ILE A 45 -8.70 -10.20 10.98
C ILE A 45 -10.07 -9.54 11.11
N THR A 46 -10.11 -8.21 11.09
CA THR A 46 -11.38 -7.48 11.24
C THR A 46 -12.26 -7.59 9.99
N PRO A 47 -13.59 -7.58 10.14
CA PRO A 47 -14.51 -7.62 8.99
C PRO A 47 -14.28 -6.49 7.99
N THR A 48 -13.97 -5.28 8.45
CA THR A 48 -13.63 -4.12 7.60
C THR A 48 -12.41 -4.39 6.72
N LEU A 49 -11.37 -5.01 7.29
CA LEU A 49 -10.20 -5.40 6.52
C LEU A 49 -10.54 -6.45 5.45
N ILE A 50 -11.35 -7.45 5.80
CA ILE A 50 -11.79 -8.49 4.85
C ILE A 50 -12.55 -7.87 3.67
N GLN A 51 -13.43 -6.91 3.94
CA GLN A 51 -14.18 -6.22 2.88
C GLN A 51 -13.26 -5.46 1.93
N GLN A 52 -12.28 -4.72 2.46
CA GLN A 52 -11.30 -4.00 1.65
C GLN A 52 -10.42 -4.97 0.83
N LEU A 53 -9.95 -6.06 1.42
CA LEU A 53 -9.17 -7.07 0.71
C LEU A 53 -9.95 -7.71 -0.46
N LYS A 54 -11.24 -7.97 -0.29
CA LYS A 54 -12.10 -8.48 -1.38
C LYS A 54 -12.17 -7.53 -2.57
N LEU A 55 -12.20 -6.21 -2.36
CA LEU A 55 -12.20 -5.23 -3.43
C LEU A 55 -10.91 -5.31 -4.26
N TYR A 56 -9.77 -5.44 -3.62
CA TYR A 56 -8.49 -5.63 -4.33
C TYR A 56 -8.44 -6.92 -5.13
N TYR A 57 -9.05 -7.99 -4.62
CA TYR A 57 -9.10 -9.25 -5.35
C TYR A 57 -9.95 -9.18 -6.62
N VAL A 58 -11.07 -8.45 -6.57
CA VAL A 58 -12.03 -8.38 -7.70
C VAL A 58 -11.64 -7.30 -8.70
N GLN A 59 -11.32 -6.09 -8.26
CA GLN A 59 -11.06 -4.93 -9.12
C GLN A 59 -9.99 -4.01 -8.50
N PRO A 60 -8.73 -4.42 -8.46
CA PRO A 60 -7.69 -3.69 -7.73
C PRO A 60 -7.56 -2.23 -8.18
N GLN A 61 -7.48 -1.98 -9.47
CA GLN A 61 -7.29 -0.63 -10.03
C GLN A 61 -8.53 0.26 -9.87
N ALA A 62 -9.73 -0.31 -10.02
CA ALA A 62 -10.97 0.43 -9.87
C ALA A 62 -11.33 0.74 -8.40
N SER A 63 -10.74 -0.03 -7.47
CA SER A 63 -11.04 0.07 -6.04
C SER A 63 -10.07 0.96 -5.27
N ASP A 64 -8.97 1.39 -5.88
CA ASP A 64 -7.91 2.13 -5.20
C ASP A 64 -7.38 3.27 -6.08
N ARG A 65 -7.48 4.50 -5.57
CA ARG A 65 -7.03 5.70 -6.27
C ARG A 65 -5.54 5.65 -6.62
N PHE A 66 -4.70 5.16 -5.70
CA PHE A 66 -3.26 5.07 -5.95
C PHE A 66 -2.95 4.10 -7.09
N LEU A 67 -3.55 2.90 -7.07
CA LEU A 67 -3.34 1.91 -8.12
C LEU A 67 -3.89 2.37 -9.47
N ALA A 68 -5.04 3.05 -9.47
CA ALA A 68 -5.60 3.65 -10.68
C ALA A 68 -4.62 4.65 -11.32
N LEU A 69 -4.11 5.59 -10.53
CA LEU A 69 -3.17 6.61 -11.00
C LEU A 69 -1.80 6.03 -11.35
N TRP A 70 -1.33 5.04 -10.60
CA TRP A 70 -0.07 4.34 -10.88
C TRP A 70 -0.07 3.58 -12.21
N SER A 71 -1.24 3.17 -12.68
CA SER A 71 -1.43 2.47 -13.96
C SER A 71 -1.43 3.40 -15.18
N VAL A 72 -1.47 4.70 -14.97
CA VAL A 72 -1.52 5.72 -16.04
C VAL A 72 -0.10 6.19 -16.37
N HIS A 73 0.17 6.47 -17.65
CA HIS A 73 1.46 7.02 -18.04
C HIS A 73 1.69 8.40 -17.36
N PRO A 74 2.86 8.67 -16.78
CA PRO A 74 3.10 9.88 -15.98
C PRO A 74 2.79 11.20 -16.70
N SER A 75 2.99 11.26 -18.02
CA SER A 75 2.68 12.46 -18.82
C SER A 75 1.18 12.74 -18.99
N SER A 76 0.34 11.74 -18.72
CA SER A 76 -1.12 11.84 -18.84
C SER A 76 -1.80 12.18 -17.50
N LEU A 77 -1.03 12.22 -16.41
CA LEU A 77 -1.57 12.58 -15.10
C LEU A 77 -1.78 14.09 -15.00
N ALA A 78 -2.90 14.48 -14.44
CA ALA A 78 -3.10 15.86 -14.00
C ALA A 78 -2.06 16.25 -12.95
N GLU A 79 -1.69 17.53 -12.90
CA GLU A 79 -0.66 18.04 -11.99
C GLU A 79 -0.98 17.75 -10.50
N GLU A 80 -2.25 17.86 -10.12
CA GLU A 80 -2.71 17.57 -8.76
C GLU A 80 -2.54 16.08 -8.42
N ASP A 81 -2.91 15.19 -9.33
CA ASP A 81 -2.78 13.74 -9.14
C ASP A 81 -1.31 13.32 -9.07
N ARG A 82 -0.45 13.93 -9.89
CA ARG A 82 0.99 13.72 -9.83
C ARG A 82 1.55 14.12 -8.47
N LYS A 83 1.23 15.31 -7.99
CA LYS A 83 1.65 15.78 -6.65
C LYS A 83 1.14 14.87 -5.54
N TRP A 84 -0.10 14.41 -5.65
CA TRP A 84 -0.67 13.51 -4.67
C TRP A 84 0.06 12.14 -4.65
N VAL A 85 0.33 11.53 -5.82
CA VAL A 85 1.09 10.26 -5.92
C VAL A 85 2.48 10.41 -5.32
N ILE A 86 3.21 11.49 -5.66
CA ILE A 86 4.54 11.77 -5.10
C ILE A 86 4.49 11.91 -3.59
N LYS A 87 3.48 12.62 -3.05
CA LYS A 87 3.28 12.76 -1.60
C LYS A 87 3.10 11.40 -0.93
N ILE A 88 2.29 10.51 -1.50
CA ILE A 88 2.10 9.15 -0.97
C ILE A 88 3.41 8.37 -1.01
N CYS A 89 4.12 8.38 -2.13
CA CYS A 89 5.43 7.70 -2.24
C CYS A 89 6.45 8.22 -1.21
N LYS A 90 6.48 9.52 -0.97
CA LYS A 90 7.37 10.14 0.03
C LYS A 90 6.93 9.96 1.48
N SER A 91 5.74 9.43 1.74
CA SER A 91 5.24 9.20 3.11
C SER A 91 5.87 8.00 3.82
N ALA A 92 6.63 7.17 3.12
CA ALA A 92 7.36 6.06 3.71
C ALA A 92 8.45 6.56 4.68
N THR A 93 8.77 5.75 5.69
CA THR A 93 9.77 6.11 6.70
C THR A 93 11.16 6.16 6.08
N ALA A 94 11.74 7.37 5.98
CA ALA A 94 13.03 7.62 5.34
C ALA A 94 14.14 6.72 5.90
N LYS A 95 14.25 6.61 7.23
CA LYS A 95 15.29 5.85 7.90
C LYS A 95 15.32 4.37 7.53
N THR A 96 14.18 3.74 7.39
CA THR A 96 14.11 2.28 7.14
C THR A 96 13.98 1.91 5.68
N MET A 97 13.39 2.78 4.87
CA MET A 97 13.08 2.46 3.47
C MET A 97 13.97 3.17 2.46
N PHE A 98 14.33 4.42 2.71
CA PHE A 98 15.14 5.21 1.77
C PHE A 98 16.63 5.13 2.05
N GLU A 99 17.05 5.16 3.33
CA GLU A 99 18.46 5.15 3.69
C GLU A 99 19.17 3.83 3.35
N SER A 100 18.44 2.73 3.28
CA SER A 100 18.97 1.41 2.91
C SER A 100 19.37 1.30 1.44
N SER A 101 18.90 2.18 0.57
CA SER A 101 19.18 2.17 -0.87
C SER A 101 19.71 3.51 -1.35
N ALA A 102 20.92 3.50 -1.98
CA ALA A 102 21.53 4.69 -2.54
C ALA A 102 20.62 5.40 -3.56
N ARG A 103 19.99 4.62 -4.44
CA ARG A 103 19.07 5.13 -5.47
C ARG A 103 17.85 5.84 -4.88
N TYR A 104 17.24 5.29 -3.82
CA TYR A 104 16.13 5.96 -3.15
C TYR A 104 16.54 7.21 -2.39
N ARG A 105 17.74 7.22 -1.78
CA ARG A 105 18.27 8.44 -1.13
C ARG A 105 18.39 9.59 -2.11
N GLU A 106 18.95 9.36 -3.29
CA GLU A 106 19.10 10.37 -4.33
C GLU A 106 17.75 10.98 -4.73
N HIS A 107 16.73 10.13 -4.97
CA HIS A 107 15.41 10.60 -5.35
C HIS A 107 14.63 11.27 -4.21
N HIS A 108 14.84 10.84 -2.97
CA HIS A 108 14.16 11.42 -1.83
C HIS A 108 14.63 12.84 -1.51
N THR A 109 15.90 13.15 -1.76
CA THR A 109 16.51 14.47 -1.52
C THR A 109 16.28 15.48 -2.66
N GLN A 110 15.88 15.02 -3.83
CA GLN A 110 15.53 15.91 -4.93
C GLN A 110 14.17 16.60 -4.65
N GLU A 111 14.20 17.90 -4.42
CA GLU A 111 12.98 18.70 -4.16
C GLU A 111 12.17 19.03 -5.42
N HIS A 112 12.69 18.70 -6.61
CA HIS A 112 12.09 19.06 -7.89
C HIS A 112 11.63 17.82 -8.68
N PHE A 113 10.33 17.65 -8.70
CA PHE A 113 9.60 16.93 -9.74
C PHE A 113 8.50 17.83 -10.31
#